data_fb62ac3a8e8a53f3fd743edb24cb7b4b
#
_entry.id   fb62ac3a8e8a53f3fd743edb24cb7b4b
#
_cell.length_a   1.000
_cell.length_b   1.000
_cell.length_c   1.000
_cell.angle_alpha   90.00
_cell.angle_beta   90.00
_cell.angle_gamma   90.00
#
_symmetry.space_group_name_H-M   'P 1'
#
loop_
_entity.id
_entity.type
_entity.pdbx_description
1 polymer ?
#
loop_
_entity_poly.entity_id
_entity_poly.type
_entity_poly.pdbx_seq_one_letter_code
_entity_poly.pdbx_strand_id
1 'polypeptide(L)'
;MMRKGLFFLFFLCATGCWVYAQDASPDTTLNGEVKERFDDGKVKSEKNYHHGQLNGPFREYYPNGNLMSVGSYKNGQLQGAYKSYYEDGSEYFEKNYIGGQLYGTSREYYENEVPKSVENYYYDALNGFNQYYYPNGNLKMAMNFKKGKLNGISREYNEDGSLKNEINYDDDHIDGVSKEYASDGSLYAIWNYKIDQKDGPSKTFYNNGQVQWEMIFQNGNLEGPSKKYAQDGKLTLEANYKNNQFEGVVKEYQANGNLKSECSYADGKKDGECRQFRDNGKQWLEWNYKNNLKDGVAHEYAPQGYLWMEVNFKDDVKNGIMKEFYDNGALKQQWIIEDGMENGPSKSYYKSGEVMTEEVYHNGRLNGVVHLYHKSGDLAYIDTYQDGVKLSRQTSSK
;
A
#
# COMPACT_ATOMS: atom_id res chain seq x y z
N MET A 1 3.80 6.26 5.21
CA MET A 1 5.24 5.95 5.03
C MET A 1 5.29 4.51 4.53
N MET A 2 5.22 4.32 3.23
CA MET A 2 5.28 2.99 2.62
C MET A 2 6.75 2.58 2.51
N ARG A 3 7.11 1.50 3.20
CA ARG A 3 8.40 0.83 2.98
C ARG A 3 8.39 0.27 1.55
N LYS A 4 9.27 0.79 0.70
CA LYS A 4 9.62 0.19 -0.59
C LYS A 4 10.23 -1.17 -0.29
N GLY A 5 9.45 -2.24 -0.50
CA GLY A 5 9.99 -3.58 -0.57
C GLY A 5 10.83 -3.69 -1.83
N LEU A 6 12.13 -3.52 -1.68
CA LEU A 6 13.11 -3.75 -2.72
C LEU A 6 13.20 -5.27 -2.90
N PHE A 7 12.58 -5.80 -3.95
CA PHE A 7 12.83 -7.17 -4.39
C PHE A 7 14.27 -7.24 -4.89
N PHE A 8 15.18 -7.73 -4.05
CA PHE A 8 16.47 -8.20 -4.52
C PHE A 8 16.25 -9.55 -5.19
N LEU A 9 16.17 -9.55 -6.50
CA LEU A 9 16.48 -10.73 -7.29
C LEU A 9 17.98 -11.04 -7.04
N PHE A 10 18.25 -12.01 -6.20
CA PHE A 10 19.57 -12.61 -6.18
C PHE A 10 19.75 -13.37 -7.49
N PHE A 11 20.33 -12.70 -8.48
CA PHE A 11 21.08 -13.39 -9.53
C PHE A 11 22.26 -14.07 -8.82
N LEU A 12 22.13 -15.33 -8.52
CA LEU A 12 23.28 -16.16 -8.27
C LEU A 12 24.06 -16.22 -9.59
N CYS A 13 25.01 -15.28 -9.73
CA CYS A 13 26.10 -15.44 -10.66
C CYS A 13 26.76 -16.77 -10.31
N ALA A 14 26.53 -17.79 -11.13
CA ALA A 14 27.46 -18.93 -11.17
C ALA A 14 28.81 -18.35 -11.45
N THR A 15 29.64 -18.21 -10.42
CA THR A 15 31.08 -17.96 -10.59
C THR A 15 31.64 -19.16 -11.32
N GLY A 16 31.55 -19.08 -12.65
CA GLY A 16 32.35 -19.94 -13.51
C GLY A 16 33.80 -19.69 -13.19
N CYS A 17 34.47 -20.66 -12.58
CA CYS A 17 35.90 -20.72 -12.52
C CYS A 17 36.42 -20.78 -13.97
N TRP A 18 36.73 -19.63 -14.55
CA TRP A 18 37.47 -19.55 -15.78
C TRP A 18 38.91 -19.95 -15.44
N VAL A 19 39.18 -21.24 -15.52
CA VAL A 19 40.58 -21.69 -15.62
C VAL A 19 41.06 -21.27 -17.00
N TYR A 20 41.90 -20.25 -17.06
CA TYR A 20 42.68 -19.95 -18.23
C TYR A 20 43.57 -21.18 -18.52
N ALA A 21 43.10 -22.04 -19.41
CA ALA A 21 44.00 -22.99 -20.05
C ALA A 21 44.92 -22.17 -20.96
N GLN A 22 46.20 -22.09 -20.63
CA GLN A 22 47.23 -21.67 -21.59
C GLN A 22 47.08 -22.51 -22.85
N ASP A 23 47.08 -21.86 -24.01
CA ASP A 23 47.15 -22.47 -25.34
C ASP A 23 48.39 -23.37 -25.49
N ALA A 24 48.30 -24.61 -25.00
CA ALA A 24 49.06 -25.69 -25.55
C ALA A 24 48.25 -26.27 -26.71
N SER A 25 48.76 -26.26 -27.93
CA SER A 25 48.15 -26.95 -29.06
C SER A 25 47.73 -28.36 -28.60
N PRO A 26 46.46 -28.79 -28.81
CA PRO A 26 45.99 -30.08 -28.31
C PRO A 26 46.93 -31.18 -28.86
N ASP A 27 47.48 -31.99 -27.96
CA ASP A 27 48.26 -33.16 -28.37
C ASP A 27 47.34 -34.15 -29.10
N THR A 28 47.28 -34.01 -30.41
CA THR A 28 46.39 -34.81 -31.29
C THR A 28 46.69 -36.29 -31.25
N THR A 29 47.78 -36.71 -30.57
CA THR A 29 48.12 -38.11 -30.39
C THR A 29 47.39 -38.75 -29.20
N LEU A 30 46.86 -37.97 -28.28
CA LEU A 30 46.18 -38.47 -27.09
C LEU A 30 44.86 -39.15 -27.46
N ASN A 31 44.78 -40.44 -27.22
CA ASN A 31 43.61 -41.28 -27.49
C ASN A 31 43.42 -42.27 -26.35
N GLY A 32 42.11 -42.52 -25.99
CA GLY A 32 41.73 -43.47 -24.95
C GLY A 32 41.65 -42.88 -23.56
N GLU A 33 41.63 -43.76 -22.57
CA GLU A 33 41.47 -43.38 -21.15
C GLU A 33 42.82 -42.89 -20.57
N VAL A 34 42.77 -41.73 -19.92
CA VAL A 34 43.92 -41.15 -19.19
C VAL A 34 43.52 -41.07 -17.72
N LYS A 35 44.40 -41.54 -16.83
CA LYS A 35 44.23 -41.49 -15.37
C LYS A 35 45.26 -40.57 -14.76
N GLU A 36 44.78 -39.56 -14.06
CA GLU A 36 45.59 -38.74 -13.16
C GLU A 36 45.49 -39.30 -11.73
N ARG A 37 46.56 -39.09 -10.94
CA ARG A 37 46.62 -39.58 -9.57
C ARG A 37 47.00 -38.43 -8.62
N PHE A 38 46.54 -38.52 -7.38
CA PHE A 38 47.04 -37.73 -6.26
C PHE A 38 48.45 -38.16 -5.86
N ASP A 39 49.15 -37.37 -5.06
CA ASP A 39 50.50 -37.67 -4.59
C ASP A 39 50.58 -38.97 -3.77
N ASP A 40 49.47 -39.36 -3.13
CA ASP A 40 49.31 -40.61 -2.37
C ASP A 40 49.05 -41.84 -3.27
N GLY A 41 49.04 -41.64 -4.61
CA GLY A 41 48.82 -42.69 -5.60
C GLY A 41 47.38 -43.03 -5.91
N LYS A 42 46.37 -42.50 -5.17
CA LYS A 42 44.98 -42.71 -5.48
C LYS A 42 44.58 -42.03 -6.78
N VAL A 43 43.57 -42.57 -7.45
CA VAL A 43 43.05 -41.98 -8.69
C VAL A 43 42.38 -40.65 -8.36
N LYS A 44 42.79 -39.60 -9.08
CA LYS A 44 42.22 -38.25 -9.03
C LYS A 44 41.19 -38.04 -10.14
N SER A 45 41.52 -38.49 -11.37
CA SER A 45 40.60 -38.40 -12.48
C SER A 45 40.82 -39.52 -13.49
N GLU A 46 39.75 -39.88 -14.19
CA GLU A 46 39.71 -40.79 -15.33
C GLU A 46 38.97 -40.03 -16.46
N LYS A 47 39.68 -39.76 -17.58
CA LYS A 47 39.15 -39.00 -18.71
C LYS A 47 39.44 -39.69 -20.01
N ASN A 48 38.48 -39.72 -20.92
CA ASN A 48 38.63 -40.30 -22.24
C ASN A 48 38.90 -39.23 -23.30
N TYR A 49 39.85 -39.50 -24.18
CA TYR A 49 40.28 -38.60 -25.25
C TYR A 49 40.16 -39.26 -26.62
N HIS A 50 39.86 -38.46 -27.64
CA HIS A 50 39.95 -38.83 -29.06
C HIS A 50 40.55 -37.67 -29.83
N HIS A 51 41.70 -37.94 -30.51
CA HIS A 51 42.49 -36.92 -31.19
C HIS A 51 42.82 -35.66 -30.33
N GLY A 52 43.19 -35.88 -29.06
CA GLY A 52 43.53 -34.84 -28.12
C GLY A 52 42.37 -34.08 -27.51
N GLN A 53 41.13 -34.39 -27.91
CA GLN A 53 39.93 -33.78 -27.34
C GLN A 53 39.21 -34.75 -26.37
N LEU A 54 38.64 -34.20 -25.29
CA LEU A 54 37.80 -34.99 -24.40
C LEU A 54 36.62 -35.59 -25.18
N ASN A 55 36.51 -36.92 -25.13
CA ASN A 55 35.48 -37.64 -25.87
C ASN A 55 35.19 -38.98 -25.20
N GLY A 56 34.03 -39.11 -24.60
CA GLY A 56 33.61 -40.27 -23.81
C GLY A 56 33.41 -39.96 -22.33
N PRO A 57 33.18 -40.97 -21.51
CA PRO A 57 32.94 -40.83 -20.09
C PRO A 57 34.14 -40.29 -19.32
N PHE A 58 33.89 -39.55 -18.25
CA PHE A 58 34.89 -39.14 -17.29
C PHE A 58 34.43 -39.35 -15.87
N ARG A 59 35.36 -39.48 -14.92
CA ARG A 59 35.17 -39.49 -13.47
C ARG A 59 36.25 -38.68 -12.80
N GLU A 60 35.87 -37.94 -11.75
CA GLU A 60 36.79 -37.23 -10.89
C GLU A 60 36.51 -37.64 -9.44
N TYR A 61 37.52 -37.66 -8.60
CA TYR A 61 37.43 -38.19 -7.25
C TYR A 61 38.02 -37.20 -6.24
N TYR A 62 37.50 -37.21 -5.06
CA TYR A 62 38.06 -36.52 -3.89
C TYR A 62 39.32 -37.25 -3.36
N PRO A 63 40.17 -36.59 -2.55
CA PRO A 63 41.35 -37.25 -1.94
C PRO A 63 40.99 -38.43 -1.03
N ASN A 64 39.78 -38.42 -0.43
CA ASN A 64 39.29 -39.56 0.35
C ASN A 64 38.90 -40.77 -0.51
N GLY A 65 38.84 -40.62 -1.84
CA GLY A 65 38.49 -41.67 -2.80
C GLY A 65 37.04 -41.68 -3.22
N ASN A 66 36.16 -40.85 -2.61
CA ASN A 66 34.79 -40.72 -3.02
C ASN A 66 34.67 -40.05 -4.40
N LEU A 67 33.64 -40.40 -5.17
CA LEU A 67 33.35 -39.80 -6.45
C LEU A 67 32.98 -38.32 -6.27
N MET A 68 33.68 -37.43 -6.96
CA MET A 68 33.40 -35.99 -6.97
C MET A 68 32.50 -35.62 -8.13
N SER A 69 32.76 -36.18 -9.32
CA SER A 69 31.92 -35.91 -10.49
C SER A 69 32.00 -37.04 -11.53
N VAL A 70 30.92 -37.17 -12.31
CA VAL A 70 30.81 -38.11 -13.42
C VAL A 70 29.97 -37.53 -14.54
N GLY A 71 30.41 -37.78 -15.78
CA GLY A 71 29.67 -37.32 -16.96
C GLY A 71 30.29 -37.86 -18.24
N SER A 72 29.96 -37.24 -19.35
CA SER A 72 30.51 -37.59 -20.64
C SER A 72 30.75 -36.34 -21.48
N TYR A 73 31.82 -36.39 -22.27
CA TYR A 73 32.15 -35.40 -23.28
C TYR A 73 31.93 -35.94 -24.69
N LYS A 74 31.59 -35.05 -25.61
CA LYS A 74 31.61 -35.30 -27.05
C LYS A 74 32.29 -34.12 -27.73
N ASN A 75 33.42 -34.39 -28.38
CA ASN A 75 34.26 -33.36 -29.03
C ASN A 75 34.57 -32.17 -28.12
N GLY A 76 35.02 -32.44 -26.89
CA GLY A 76 35.37 -31.43 -25.87
C GLY A 76 34.20 -30.77 -25.16
N GLN A 77 32.93 -31.08 -25.50
CA GLN A 77 31.73 -30.49 -24.90
C GLN A 77 30.97 -31.50 -24.05
N LEU A 78 30.43 -31.08 -22.91
CA LEU A 78 29.55 -31.92 -22.07
C LEU A 78 28.35 -32.42 -22.88
N GLN A 79 28.03 -33.71 -22.71
CA GLN A 79 26.97 -34.38 -23.42
C GLN A 79 26.26 -35.38 -22.51
N GLY A 80 24.93 -35.23 -22.36
CA GLY A 80 24.10 -36.07 -21.49
C GLY A 80 24.17 -35.66 -20.03
N ALA A 81 23.93 -36.62 -19.13
CA ALA A 81 23.91 -36.36 -17.69
C ALA A 81 25.33 -36.08 -17.14
N TYR A 82 25.42 -35.04 -16.33
CA TYR A 82 26.57 -34.70 -15.52
C TYR A 82 26.15 -34.63 -14.08
N LYS A 83 26.75 -35.48 -13.21
CA LYS A 83 26.49 -35.53 -11.77
C LYS A 83 27.73 -35.09 -11.00
N SER A 84 27.46 -34.38 -9.91
CA SER A 84 28.49 -34.04 -8.91
C SER A 84 27.99 -34.43 -7.53
N TYR A 85 28.94 -34.71 -6.64
CA TYR A 85 28.69 -35.23 -5.31
C TYR A 85 29.44 -34.37 -4.26
N TYR A 86 28.95 -34.33 -3.05
CA TYR A 86 29.68 -33.82 -1.88
C TYR A 86 30.79 -34.78 -1.46
N GLU A 87 31.68 -34.32 -0.60
CA GLU A 87 32.85 -35.14 -0.17
C GLU A 87 32.44 -36.38 0.64
N ASP A 88 31.25 -36.40 1.26
CA ASP A 88 30.66 -37.54 1.95
C ASP A 88 30.05 -38.56 0.99
N GLY A 89 29.92 -38.23 -0.31
CA GLY A 89 29.35 -39.07 -1.36
C GLY A 89 27.87 -38.81 -1.65
N SER A 90 27.18 -37.94 -0.89
CA SER A 90 25.79 -37.50 -1.20
C SER A 90 25.75 -36.71 -2.50
N GLU A 91 24.65 -36.79 -3.26
CA GLU A 91 24.50 -36.09 -4.54
C GLU A 91 24.40 -34.60 -4.32
N TYR A 92 25.26 -33.80 -5.00
CA TYR A 92 25.21 -32.35 -4.99
C TYR A 92 24.31 -31.83 -6.11
N PHE A 93 24.53 -32.25 -7.37
CA PHE A 93 23.67 -31.93 -8.48
C PHE A 93 23.65 -32.98 -9.58
N GLU A 94 22.58 -33.01 -10.33
CA GLU A 94 22.45 -33.67 -11.63
C GLU A 94 21.99 -32.63 -12.67
N LYS A 95 22.81 -32.48 -13.74
CA LYS A 95 22.53 -31.55 -14.85
C LYS A 95 22.61 -32.30 -16.18
N ASN A 96 21.81 -31.88 -17.15
CA ASN A 96 21.80 -32.48 -18.49
C ASN A 96 22.30 -31.47 -19.52
N TYR A 97 23.12 -31.98 -20.45
CA TYR A 97 23.77 -31.15 -21.45
C TYR A 97 23.58 -31.69 -22.86
N ILE A 98 23.45 -30.78 -23.83
CA ILE A 98 23.56 -31.07 -25.27
C ILE A 98 24.58 -30.07 -25.86
N GLY A 99 25.67 -30.59 -26.39
CA GLY A 99 26.73 -29.76 -27.00
C GLY A 99 27.29 -28.69 -26.06
N GLY A 100 27.48 -29.01 -24.77
CA GLY A 100 27.97 -28.10 -23.73
C GLY A 100 26.95 -27.15 -23.13
N GLN A 101 25.74 -27.13 -23.62
CA GLN A 101 24.65 -26.27 -23.13
C GLN A 101 23.67 -27.06 -22.25
N LEU A 102 23.15 -26.44 -21.17
CA LEU A 102 22.14 -27.01 -20.32
C LEU A 102 20.86 -27.28 -21.12
N TYR A 103 20.34 -28.50 -21.00
CA TYR A 103 19.13 -28.92 -21.70
C TYR A 103 18.35 -29.95 -20.88
N GLY A 104 17.03 -29.72 -20.71
CA GLY A 104 16.19 -30.58 -19.90
C GLY A 104 16.22 -30.23 -18.41
N THR A 105 15.90 -31.21 -17.59
CA THR A 105 15.79 -31.01 -16.13
C THR A 105 17.15 -31.12 -15.46
N SER A 106 17.46 -30.14 -14.61
CA SER A 106 18.58 -30.13 -13.68
C SER A 106 18.07 -30.16 -12.24
N ARG A 107 18.78 -30.83 -11.36
CA ARG A 107 18.47 -30.91 -9.93
C ARG A 107 19.69 -30.55 -9.12
N GLU A 108 19.50 -29.79 -8.05
CA GLU A 108 20.52 -29.49 -7.05
C GLU A 108 19.99 -29.89 -5.67
N TYR A 109 20.88 -30.39 -4.80
CA TYR A 109 20.53 -30.87 -3.48
C TYR A 109 21.33 -30.13 -2.40
N TYR A 110 20.80 -30.06 -1.22
CA TYR A 110 21.51 -29.69 0.00
C TYR A 110 22.35 -30.89 0.51
N GLU A 111 23.30 -30.64 1.40
CA GLU A 111 24.11 -31.70 2.04
C GLU A 111 23.27 -32.74 2.80
N ASN A 112 22.06 -32.40 3.22
CA ASN A 112 21.11 -33.32 3.85
C ASN A 112 20.25 -34.09 2.84
N GLU A 113 20.65 -34.15 1.58
CA GLU A 113 19.99 -34.82 0.45
C GLU A 113 18.60 -34.28 0.09
N VAL A 114 18.17 -33.21 0.75
CA VAL A 114 16.90 -32.53 0.38
C VAL A 114 17.10 -31.80 -0.93
N PRO A 115 16.16 -31.89 -1.89
CA PRO A 115 16.22 -31.07 -3.10
C PRO A 115 16.31 -29.58 -2.76
N LYS A 116 17.25 -28.87 -3.42
CA LYS A 116 17.41 -27.43 -3.32
C LYS A 116 16.72 -26.73 -4.49
N SER A 117 16.88 -27.30 -5.71
CA SER A 117 16.18 -26.84 -6.89
C SER A 117 15.89 -27.96 -7.87
N VAL A 118 14.82 -27.77 -8.65
CA VAL A 118 14.50 -28.51 -9.86
C VAL A 118 14.24 -27.49 -10.94
N GLU A 119 15.16 -27.43 -11.90
CA GLU A 119 15.18 -26.40 -12.94
C GLU A 119 15.11 -27.04 -14.32
N ASN A 120 14.35 -26.43 -15.22
CA ASN A 120 14.23 -26.89 -16.59
C ASN A 120 14.88 -25.88 -17.53
N TYR A 121 15.74 -26.38 -18.40
CA TYR A 121 16.53 -25.59 -19.32
C TYR A 121 16.25 -25.95 -20.79
N TYR A 122 16.34 -24.94 -21.62
CA TYR A 122 16.37 -25.07 -23.06
C TYR A 122 17.52 -24.24 -23.60
N TYR A 123 18.65 -24.87 -23.92
CA TYR A 123 19.91 -24.27 -24.35
C TYR A 123 20.35 -23.11 -23.43
N ASP A 124 20.71 -23.46 -22.20
CA ASP A 124 21.16 -22.57 -21.10
C ASP A 124 20.09 -21.61 -20.55
N ALA A 125 18.96 -21.45 -21.23
CA ALA A 125 17.88 -20.61 -20.76
C ALA A 125 16.87 -21.39 -19.91
N LEU A 126 16.47 -20.87 -18.74
CA LEU A 126 15.36 -21.43 -17.96
C LEU A 126 14.10 -21.47 -18.83
N ASN A 127 13.40 -22.62 -18.84
CA ASN A 127 12.22 -22.78 -19.66
C ASN A 127 11.26 -23.81 -19.05
N GLY A 128 10.02 -23.43 -18.81
CA GLY A 128 9.03 -24.29 -18.16
C GLY A 128 8.94 -24.06 -16.65
N PHE A 129 8.46 -25.04 -15.94
CA PHE A 129 8.17 -24.97 -14.51
C PHE A 129 9.41 -25.30 -13.68
N ASN A 130 9.81 -24.40 -12.78
CA ASN A 130 11.01 -24.50 -11.94
C ASN A 130 10.61 -24.38 -10.46
N GLN A 131 11.29 -25.15 -9.61
CA GLN A 131 10.98 -25.26 -8.19
C GLN A 131 12.23 -25.09 -7.35
N TYR A 132 12.12 -24.37 -6.26
CA TYR A 132 13.17 -24.12 -5.27
C TYR A 132 12.63 -24.47 -3.89
N TYR A 133 13.46 -25.06 -3.06
CA TYR A 133 13.05 -25.60 -1.76
C TYR A 133 13.87 -25.01 -0.62
N TYR A 134 13.32 -25.01 0.56
CA TYR A 134 14.02 -24.75 1.80
C TYR A 134 14.80 -25.99 2.27
N PRO A 135 15.83 -25.85 3.16
CA PRO A 135 16.57 -26.99 3.69
C PRO A 135 15.72 -28.00 4.49
N ASN A 136 14.53 -27.60 4.96
CA ASN A 136 13.55 -28.47 5.61
C ASN A 136 12.68 -29.27 4.63
N GLY A 137 12.88 -29.07 3.30
CA GLY A 137 12.15 -29.78 2.23
C GLY A 137 10.87 -29.07 1.77
N ASN A 138 10.43 -28.05 2.45
CA ASN A 138 9.26 -27.28 2.02
C ASN A 138 9.56 -26.48 0.75
N LEU A 139 8.56 -26.39 -0.12
CA LEU A 139 8.66 -25.58 -1.33
C LEU A 139 8.83 -24.09 -0.93
N LYS A 140 9.85 -23.45 -1.51
CA LYS A 140 10.15 -22.02 -1.31
C LYS A 140 9.58 -21.19 -2.44
N MET A 141 9.80 -21.61 -3.69
CA MET A 141 9.33 -20.90 -4.87
C MET A 141 8.97 -21.90 -5.97
N ALA A 142 7.92 -21.60 -6.70
CA ALA A 142 7.52 -22.29 -7.92
C ALA A 142 7.30 -21.23 -9.00
N MET A 143 8.09 -21.31 -10.08
CA MET A 143 8.15 -20.28 -11.10
C MET A 143 8.03 -20.87 -12.50
N ASN A 144 7.35 -20.16 -13.39
CA ASN A 144 7.30 -20.51 -14.79
C ASN A 144 8.20 -19.56 -15.60
N PHE A 145 9.00 -20.16 -16.49
CA PHE A 145 9.89 -19.43 -17.38
C PHE A 145 9.60 -19.77 -18.84
N LYS A 146 9.83 -18.80 -19.71
CA LYS A 146 9.77 -18.95 -21.15
C LYS A 146 10.99 -18.23 -21.74
N LYS A 147 11.92 -19.01 -22.32
CA LYS A 147 13.15 -18.47 -22.91
C LYS A 147 13.97 -17.61 -21.94
N GLY A 148 14.13 -18.04 -20.70
CA GLY A 148 14.89 -17.36 -19.67
C GLY A 148 14.16 -16.26 -18.90
N LYS A 149 12.92 -15.92 -19.28
CA LYS A 149 12.11 -14.88 -18.65
C LYS A 149 10.95 -15.46 -17.86
N LEU A 150 10.60 -14.83 -16.74
CA LEU A 150 9.40 -15.17 -15.98
C LEU A 150 8.16 -14.97 -16.85
N ASN A 151 7.29 -16.01 -16.92
CA ASN A 151 6.09 -15.95 -17.73
C ASN A 151 5.03 -16.90 -17.16
N GLY A 152 3.87 -16.33 -16.76
CA GLY A 152 2.81 -17.04 -16.07
C GLY A 152 2.88 -16.93 -14.56
N ILE A 153 2.15 -17.76 -13.83
CA ILE A 153 2.00 -17.69 -12.38
C ILE A 153 3.26 -18.22 -11.69
N SER A 154 3.82 -17.39 -10.81
CA SER A 154 4.87 -17.74 -9.85
C SER A 154 4.32 -17.70 -8.44
N ARG A 155 4.73 -18.65 -7.59
CA ARG A 155 4.32 -18.77 -6.20
C ARG A 155 5.53 -18.73 -5.28
N GLU A 156 5.41 -17.99 -4.21
CA GLU A 156 6.37 -17.94 -3.11
C GLU A 156 5.71 -18.48 -1.84
N TYR A 157 6.44 -19.26 -1.07
CA TYR A 157 5.97 -19.89 0.16
C TYR A 157 6.86 -19.49 1.33
N ASN A 158 6.32 -19.49 2.52
CA ASN A 158 7.05 -19.37 3.78
C ASN A 158 7.77 -20.70 4.11
N GLU A 159 8.71 -20.66 5.04
CA GLU A 159 9.48 -21.85 5.43
C GLU A 159 8.61 -22.95 6.08
N ASP A 160 7.44 -22.60 6.64
CA ASP A 160 6.43 -23.52 7.15
C ASP A 160 5.57 -24.17 6.05
N GLY A 161 5.76 -23.77 4.78
CA GLY A 161 5.02 -24.25 3.63
C GLY A 161 3.75 -23.48 3.29
N SER A 162 3.35 -22.48 4.10
CA SER A 162 2.20 -21.63 3.78
C SER A 162 2.47 -20.75 2.57
N LEU A 163 1.44 -20.55 1.73
CA LEU A 163 1.55 -19.67 0.55
C LEU A 163 1.68 -18.20 1.00
N LYS A 164 2.68 -17.51 0.48
CA LYS A 164 2.96 -16.11 0.77
C LYS A 164 2.51 -15.19 -0.36
N ASN A 165 2.87 -15.53 -1.61
CA ASN A 165 2.51 -14.73 -2.78
C ASN A 165 2.15 -15.64 -3.98
N GLU A 166 1.20 -15.18 -4.78
CA GLU A 166 0.91 -15.67 -6.12
C GLU A 166 0.98 -14.47 -7.07
N ILE A 167 1.94 -14.45 -7.99
CA ILE A 167 2.24 -13.31 -8.85
C ILE A 167 2.18 -13.78 -10.30
N ASN A 168 1.45 -13.05 -11.13
CA ASN A 168 1.40 -13.32 -12.56
C ASN A 168 2.43 -12.45 -13.28
N TYR A 169 3.23 -13.10 -14.15
CA TYR A 169 4.28 -12.45 -14.93
C TYR A 169 4.00 -12.60 -16.44
N ASP A 170 4.35 -11.57 -17.19
CA ASP A 170 4.51 -11.63 -18.63
C ASP A 170 5.85 -11.00 -19.00
N ASP A 171 6.76 -11.81 -19.57
CA ASP A 171 8.08 -11.40 -20.07
C ASP A 171 8.94 -10.65 -19.03
N ASP A 172 9.01 -11.16 -17.77
CA ASP A 172 9.65 -10.62 -16.54
C ASP A 172 8.90 -9.48 -15.86
N HIS A 173 7.83 -8.95 -16.46
CA HIS A 173 7.00 -7.92 -15.86
C HIS A 173 5.84 -8.53 -15.07
N ILE A 174 5.51 -7.94 -13.91
CA ILE A 174 4.28 -8.30 -13.22
C ILE A 174 3.11 -7.76 -14.07
N ASP A 175 2.27 -8.69 -14.55
CA ASP A 175 1.12 -8.35 -15.39
C ASP A 175 -0.07 -9.26 -15.06
N GLY A 176 -1.25 -8.69 -14.80
CA GLY A 176 -2.45 -9.40 -14.39
C GLY A 176 -2.66 -9.46 -12.89
N VAL A 177 -3.41 -10.48 -12.43
CA VAL A 177 -3.80 -10.62 -11.03
C VAL A 177 -2.67 -11.21 -10.20
N SER A 178 -2.36 -10.55 -9.08
CA SER A 178 -1.46 -11.05 -8.05
C SER A 178 -2.17 -11.11 -6.70
N LYS A 179 -1.83 -12.11 -5.89
CA LYS A 179 -2.39 -12.31 -4.55
C LYS A 179 -1.28 -12.34 -3.51
N GLU A 180 -1.57 -11.76 -2.37
CA GLU A 180 -0.71 -11.73 -1.20
C GLU A 180 -1.44 -12.36 -0.02
N TYR A 181 -0.74 -13.17 0.76
CA TYR A 181 -1.30 -13.89 1.90
C TYR A 181 -0.60 -13.48 3.19
N ALA A 182 -1.33 -13.45 4.28
CA ALA A 182 -0.80 -13.21 5.62
C ALA A 182 -0.09 -14.47 6.14
N SER A 183 0.67 -14.32 7.24
CA SER A 183 1.42 -15.42 7.84
C SER A 183 0.55 -16.56 8.39
N ASP A 184 -0.74 -16.30 8.64
CA ASP A 184 -1.72 -17.32 9.04
C ASP A 184 -2.35 -18.05 7.84
N GLY A 185 -1.91 -17.72 6.60
CA GLY A 185 -2.41 -18.27 5.34
C GLY A 185 -3.69 -17.61 4.82
N SER A 186 -4.25 -16.64 5.53
CA SER A 186 -5.43 -15.90 5.05
C SER A 186 -5.06 -14.98 3.88
N LEU A 187 -5.98 -14.81 2.93
CA LEU A 187 -5.80 -13.89 1.81
C LEU A 187 -5.78 -12.45 2.35
N TYR A 188 -4.64 -11.77 2.16
CA TYR A 188 -4.47 -10.37 2.57
C TYR A 188 -4.84 -9.38 1.47
N ALA A 189 -4.44 -9.63 0.21
CA ALA A 189 -4.72 -8.71 -0.88
C ALA A 189 -4.84 -9.40 -2.25
N ILE A 190 -5.62 -8.76 -3.12
CA ILE A 190 -5.67 -9.02 -4.55
C ILE A 190 -5.32 -7.70 -5.24
N TRP A 191 -4.25 -7.74 -6.02
CA TRP A 191 -3.77 -6.61 -6.81
C TRP A 191 -3.89 -6.92 -8.30
N ASN A 192 -4.29 -5.94 -9.09
CA ASN A 192 -4.16 -6.01 -10.54
C ASN A 192 -2.96 -5.16 -10.96
N TYR A 193 -2.16 -5.73 -11.85
CA TYR A 193 -0.96 -5.08 -12.39
C TYR A 193 -1.01 -5.03 -13.90
N LYS A 194 -0.36 -4.02 -14.45
CA LYS A 194 -0.05 -3.89 -15.86
C LYS A 194 1.36 -3.35 -15.97
N ILE A 195 2.28 -4.16 -16.50
CA ILE A 195 3.71 -3.83 -16.66
C ILE A 195 4.26 -3.18 -15.37
N ASP A 196 4.33 -4.00 -14.28
CA ASP A 196 4.87 -3.66 -12.96
C ASP A 196 4.13 -2.55 -12.17
N GLN A 197 3.10 -1.94 -12.73
CA GLN A 197 2.31 -0.92 -12.07
C GLN A 197 0.94 -1.45 -11.68
N LYS A 198 0.46 -1.09 -10.49
CA LYS A 198 -0.93 -1.39 -10.12
C LYS A 198 -1.87 -0.69 -11.10
N ASP A 199 -2.75 -1.48 -11.75
CA ASP A 199 -3.70 -0.98 -12.73
C ASP A 199 -4.97 -1.84 -12.68
N GLY A 200 -6.12 -1.21 -12.44
CA GLY A 200 -7.41 -1.88 -12.29
C GLY A 200 -7.88 -2.05 -10.84
N PRO A 201 -9.00 -2.77 -10.65
CA PRO A 201 -9.63 -2.98 -9.35
C PRO A 201 -8.78 -3.86 -8.45
N SER A 202 -8.59 -3.44 -7.21
CA SER A 202 -7.77 -4.11 -6.20
C SER A 202 -8.50 -4.16 -4.87
N LYS A 203 -8.23 -5.17 -4.05
CA LYS A 203 -8.87 -5.36 -2.75
C LYS A 203 -7.85 -5.76 -1.69
N THR A 204 -8.08 -5.32 -0.46
CA THR A 204 -7.45 -5.89 0.73
C THR A 204 -8.48 -6.51 1.64
N PHE A 205 -8.04 -7.42 2.49
CA PHE A 205 -8.90 -8.20 3.37
C PHE A 205 -8.40 -8.17 4.81
N TYR A 206 -9.30 -8.33 5.74
CA TYR A 206 -8.98 -8.67 7.13
C TYR A 206 -8.70 -10.18 7.25
N ASN A 207 -8.04 -10.60 8.32
CA ASN A 207 -7.76 -12.03 8.58
C ASN A 207 -9.01 -12.91 8.69
N ASN A 208 -10.18 -12.32 8.97
CA ASN A 208 -11.46 -13.03 8.95
C ASN A 208 -12.06 -13.20 7.54
N GLY A 209 -11.35 -12.77 6.49
CA GLY A 209 -11.77 -12.84 5.09
C GLY A 209 -12.71 -11.72 4.63
N GLN A 210 -13.14 -10.84 5.53
CA GLN A 210 -13.94 -9.68 5.16
C GLN A 210 -13.11 -8.67 4.37
N VAL A 211 -13.73 -8.04 3.36
CA VAL A 211 -13.09 -6.97 2.60
C VAL A 211 -12.77 -5.81 3.52
N GLN A 212 -11.53 -5.31 3.47
CA GLN A 212 -11.08 -4.12 4.18
C GLN A 212 -11.14 -2.87 3.29
N TRP A 213 -10.63 -3.00 2.06
CA TRP A 213 -10.64 -1.94 1.05
C TRP A 213 -11.02 -2.48 -0.32
N GLU A 214 -11.78 -1.69 -1.05
CA GLU A 214 -11.96 -1.79 -2.49
C GLU A 214 -11.38 -0.52 -3.11
N MET A 215 -10.50 -0.68 -4.10
CA MET A 215 -9.72 0.40 -4.68
C MET A 215 -9.62 0.21 -6.19
N ILE A 216 -9.45 1.30 -6.91
CA ILE A 216 -9.10 1.28 -8.33
C ILE A 216 -7.77 1.99 -8.49
N PHE A 217 -6.85 1.38 -9.23
CA PHE A 217 -5.57 1.97 -9.58
C PHE A 217 -5.50 2.22 -11.09
N GLN A 218 -4.78 3.27 -11.48
CA GLN A 218 -4.41 3.52 -12.85
C GLN A 218 -2.96 3.99 -12.88
N ASN A 219 -2.09 3.28 -13.63
CA ASN A 219 -0.66 3.58 -13.73
C ASN A 219 0.00 3.77 -12.35
N GLY A 220 -0.29 2.91 -11.38
CA GLY A 220 0.26 2.93 -10.03
C GLY A 220 -0.38 3.91 -9.05
N ASN A 221 -1.26 4.80 -9.51
CA ASN A 221 -1.97 5.77 -8.68
C ASN A 221 -3.38 5.28 -8.34
N LEU A 222 -3.82 5.58 -7.12
CA LEU A 222 -5.20 5.39 -6.72
C LEU A 222 -6.08 6.39 -7.47
N GLU A 223 -7.09 5.85 -8.19
CA GLU A 223 -7.91 6.61 -9.14
C GLU A 223 -9.36 6.13 -9.07
N GLY A 224 -10.34 7.06 -9.09
CA GLY A 224 -11.76 6.72 -9.05
C GLY A 224 -12.28 6.26 -7.69
N PRO A 225 -13.43 5.56 -7.66
CA PRO A 225 -14.13 5.22 -6.43
C PRO A 225 -13.39 4.18 -5.59
N SER A 226 -13.38 4.41 -4.28
CA SER A 226 -12.81 3.52 -3.28
C SER A 226 -13.72 3.42 -2.07
N LYS A 227 -13.75 2.23 -1.45
CA LYS A 227 -14.55 1.95 -0.26
C LYS A 227 -13.71 1.27 0.80
N LYS A 228 -13.88 1.68 2.05
CA LYS A 228 -13.28 1.05 3.21
C LYS A 228 -14.35 0.48 4.11
N TYR A 229 -14.10 -0.71 4.64
CA TYR A 229 -15.01 -1.39 5.54
C TYR A 229 -14.35 -1.65 6.89
N ALA A 230 -15.15 -1.76 7.94
CA ALA A 230 -14.72 -2.28 9.23
C ALA A 230 -14.63 -3.81 9.19
N GLN A 231 -14.04 -4.40 10.23
CA GLN A 231 -13.88 -5.85 10.33
C GLN A 231 -15.22 -6.63 10.44
N ASP A 232 -16.31 -5.95 10.81
CA ASP A 232 -17.69 -6.49 10.81
C ASP A 232 -18.39 -6.35 9.45
N GLY A 233 -17.68 -5.84 8.42
CA GLY A 233 -18.18 -5.66 7.06
C GLY A 233 -18.94 -4.37 6.81
N LYS A 234 -19.12 -3.51 7.83
CA LYS A 234 -19.80 -2.23 7.65
C LYS A 234 -18.93 -1.21 6.92
N LEU A 235 -19.55 -0.45 6.02
CA LEU A 235 -18.88 0.64 5.32
C LEU A 235 -18.45 1.73 6.31
N THR A 236 -17.17 2.16 6.23
CA THR A 236 -16.60 3.23 7.07
C THR A 236 -16.19 4.46 6.28
N LEU A 237 -15.83 4.26 5.00
CA LEU A 237 -15.47 5.36 4.09
C LEU A 237 -15.93 5.05 2.68
N GLU A 238 -16.42 6.06 1.99
CA GLU A 238 -16.63 6.07 0.54
C GLU A 238 -16.02 7.35 -0.01
N ALA A 239 -15.15 7.23 -0.99
CA ALA A 239 -14.38 8.34 -1.53
C ALA A 239 -14.05 8.13 -3.00
N ASN A 240 -13.85 9.21 -3.74
CA ASN A 240 -13.18 9.19 -5.03
C ASN A 240 -11.76 9.72 -4.88
N TYR A 241 -10.87 9.14 -5.68
CA TYR A 241 -9.47 9.55 -5.73
C TYR A 241 -9.10 9.99 -7.13
N LYS A 242 -8.16 10.91 -7.20
CA LYS A 242 -7.46 11.34 -8.40
C LYS A 242 -5.99 11.55 -8.06
N ASN A 243 -5.10 10.81 -8.73
CA ASN A 243 -3.66 10.84 -8.44
C ASN A 243 -3.34 10.66 -6.94
N ASN A 244 -3.93 9.66 -6.27
CA ASN A 244 -3.76 9.35 -4.84
C ASN A 244 -4.35 10.40 -3.87
N GLN A 245 -5.08 11.41 -4.35
CA GLN A 245 -5.69 12.47 -3.54
C GLN A 245 -7.21 12.35 -3.59
N PHE A 246 -7.89 12.76 -2.52
CA PHE A 246 -9.35 12.86 -2.53
C PHE A 246 -9.82 13.86 -3.57
N GLU A 247 -10.84 13.47 -4.32
CA GLU A 247 -11.51 14.29 -5.32
C GLU A 247 -13.03 14.11 -5.25
N GLY A 248 -13.79 15.22 -5.21
CA GLY A 248 -15.24 15.17 -5.05
C GLY A 248 -15.68 14.87 -3.64
N VAL A 249 -16.82 14.21 -3.49
CA VAL A 249 -17.44 13.98 -2.18
C VAL A 249 -16.83 12.76 -1.48
N VAL A 250 -16.38 12.95 -0.24
CA VAL A 250 -15.92 11.91 0.69
C VAL A 250 -16.95 11.75 1.80
N LYS A 251 -17.40 10.51 2.02
CA LYS A 251 -18.35 10.12 3.06
C LYS A 251 -17.68 9.23 4.10
N GLU A 252 -17.80 9.59 5.37
CA GLU A 252 -17.43 8.73 6.49
C GLU A 252 -18.68 8.23 7.20
N TYR A 253 -18.64 7.00 7.71
CA TYR A 253 -19.74 6.36 8.39
C TYR A 253 -19.37 5.98 9.82
N GLN A 254 -20.36 6.00 10.70
CA GLN A 254 -20.24 5.58 12.09
C GLN A 254 -20.39 4.05 12.22
N ALA A 255 -20.01 3.50 13.38
CA ALA A 255 -20.10 2.06 13.64
C ALA A 255 -21.54 1.52 13.56
N ASN A 256 -22.56 2.37 13.79
CA ASN A 256 -23.99 2.01 13.62
C ASN A 256 -24.46 2.03 12.15
N GLY A 257 -23.58 2.45 11.21
CA GLY A 257 -23.88 2.56 9.77
C GLY A 257 -24.44 3.91 9.34
N ASN A 258 -24.73 4.83 10.26
CA ASN A 258 -25.18 6.16 9.92
C ASN A 258 -24.03 7.01 9.36
N LEU A 259 -24.37 7.97 8.49
CA LEU A 259 -23.41 8.94 7.98
C LEU A 259 -22.84 9.75 9.15
N LYS A 260 -21.50 9.84 9.22
CA LYS A 260 -20.75 10.63 10.20
C LYS A 260 -20.39 11.98 9.63
N SER A 261 -19.88 12.01 8.40
CA SER A 261 -19.53 13.23 7.68
C SER A 261 -19.62 13.04 6.18
N GLU A 262 -19.87 14.13 5.49
CA GLU A 262 -19.84 14.25 4.04
C GLU A 262 -19.15 15.57 3.70
N CYS A 263 -18.00 15.51 3.01
CA CYS A 263 -17.20 16.68 2.71
C CYS A 263 -16.75 16.68 1.24
N SER A 264 -16.77 17.84 0.62
CA SER A 264 -16.25 18.06 -0.73
C SER A 264 -14.74 18.30 -0.71
N TYR A 265 -14.02 17.69 -1.65
CA TYR A 265 -12.58 17.80 -1.82
C TYR A 265 -12.22 18.14 -3.26
N ALA A 266 -11.18 18.95 -3.43
CA ALA A 266 -10.50 19.21 -4.70
C ALA A 266 -9.00 19.11 -4.46
N ASP A 267 -8.28 18.32 -5.29
CA ASP A 267 -6.83 18.11 -5.19
C ASP A 267 -6.38 17.77 -3.75
N GLY A 268 -7.11 16.90 -3.05
CA GLY A 268 -6.81 16.43 -1.69
C GLY A 268 -7.10 17.41 -0.57
N LYS A 269 -7.65 18.59 -0.87
CA LYS A 269 -8.02 19.61 0.10
C LYS A 269 -9.53 19.71 0.22
N LYS A 270 -10.03 19.97 1.44
CA LYS A 270 -11.45 20.34 1.60
C LYS A 270 -11.71 21.62 0.82
N ASP A 271 -12.66 21.55 -0.11
CA ASP A 271 -13.09 22.68 -0.93
C ASP A 271 -14.58 22.52 -1.27
N GLY A 272 -15.41 23.42 -0.75
CA GLY A 272 -16.86 23.31 -0.80
C GLY A 272 -17.49 22.89 0.51
N GLU A 273 -18.69 22.36 0.44
CA GLU A 273 -19.52 22.03 1.60
C GLU A 273 -19.02 20.81 2.37
N CYS A 274 -19.10 20.87 3.70
CA CYS A 274 -18.79 19.78 4.62
C CYS A 274 -19.87 19.71 5.71
N ARG A 275 -20.55 18.56 5.80
CA ARG A 275 -21.59 18.29 6.80
C ARG A 275 -21.13 17.25 7.79
N GLN A 276 -21.51 17.40 9.05
CA GLN A 276 -21.35 16.40 10.10
C GLN A 276 -22.68 16.04 10.71
N PHE A 277 -22.78 14.77 11.12
CA PHE A 277 -24.02 14.21 11.65
C PHE A 277 -23.77 13.57 13.03
N ARG A 278 -24.79 13.64 13.88
CA ARG A 278 -24.82 12.94 15.18
C ARG A 278 -25.07 11.44 14.99
N ASP A 279 -24.84 10.66 16.03
CA ASP A 279 -25.07 9.20 16.01
C ASP A 279 -26.53 8.81 15.66
N ASN A 280 -27.50 9.68 15.95
CA ASN A 280 -28.90 9.49 15.58
C ASN A 280 -29.22 9.88 14.12
N GLY A 281 -28.21 10.23 13.32
CA GLY A 281 -28.34 10.63 11.92
C GLY A 281 -28.78 12.07 11.68
N LYS A 282 -29.06 12.86 12.74
CA LYS A 282 -29.42 14.28 12.59
C LYS A 282 -28.16 15.09 12.28
N GLN A 283 -28.30 16.06 11.37
CA GLN A 283 -27.25 17.02 11.05
C GLN A 283 -26.85 17.79 12.31
N TRP A 284 -25.57 17.97 12.50
CA TRP A 284 -25.00 18.74 13.61
C TRP A 284 -24.34 20.01 13.12
N LEU A 285 -23.43 19.88 12.12
CA LEU A 285 -22.62 21.00 11.63
C LEU A 285 -22.64 21.00 10.10
N GLU A 286 -22.57 22.20 9.55
CA GLU A 286 -22.37 22.46 8.12
C GLU A 286 -21.38 23.59 7.98
N TRP A 287 -20.34 23.38 7.21
CA TRP A 287 -19.32 24.38 6.92
C TRP A 287 -19.03 24.45 5.44
N ASN A 288 -18.59 25.61 5.00
CA ASN A 288 -17.97 25.78 3.72
C ASN A 288 -16.45 25.88 3.89
N TYR A 289 -15.71 25.21 3.03
CA TYR A 289 -14.27 25.23 3.01
C TYR A 289 -13.74 25.75 1.69
N LYS A 290 -12.60 26.42 1.73
CA LYS A 290 -11.80 26.78 0.58
C LYS A 290 -10.35 26.44 0.90
N ASN A 291 -9.74 25.53 0.13
CA ASN A 291 -8.35 25.08 0.35
C ASN A 291 -8.05 24.67 1.81
N ASN A 292 -8.91 23.87 2.45
CA ASN A 292 -8.88 23.42 3.85
C ASN A 292 -9.21 24.48 4.92
N LEU A 293 -9.42 25.74 4.58
CA LEU A 293 -9.81 26.79 5.50
C LEU A 293 -11.33 26.99 5.46
N LYS A 294 -11.98 27.22 6.61
CA LYS A 294 -13.38 27.59 6.64
C LYS A 294 -13.56 28.97 6.00
N ASP A 295 -14.42 29.04 4.99
CA ASP A 295 -14.68 30.26 4.24
C ASP A 295 -16.17 30.30 3.84
N GLY A 296 -16.92 31.26 4.31
CA GLY A 296 -18.36 31.39 4.08
C GLY A 296 -19.21 31.07 5.29
N VAL A 297 -20.50 30.85 5.06
CA VAL A 297 -21.49 30.57 6.09
C VAL A 297 -21.37 29.18 6.65
N ALA A 298 -21.41 29.05 7.96
CA ALA A 298 -21.50 27.81 8.70
C ALA A 298 -22.79 27.78 9.54
N HIS A 299 -23.37 26.58 9.64
CA HIS A 299 -24.56 26.33 10.42
C HIS A 299 -24.29 25.29 11.51
N GLU A 300 -24.81 25.55 12.70
CA GLU A 300 -24.86 24.57 13.79
C GLU A 300 -26.33 24.28 14.16
N TYR A 301 -26.63 22.97 14.26
CA TYR A 301 -27.96 22.48 14.57
C TYR A 301 -28.01 21.89 15.97
N ALA A 302 -29.05 22.23 16.70
CA ALA A 302 -29.30 21.65 18.01
C ALA A 302 -29.60 20.14 17.95
N PRO A 303 -29.46 19.39 19.06
CA PRO A 303 -29.74 17.94 19.08
C PRO A 303 -31.16 17.58 18.63
N GLN A 304 -32.13 18.53 18.81
CA GLN A 304 -33.53 18.41 18.35
C GLN A 304 -33.64 18.52 16.82
N GLY A 305 -32.65 19.17 16.15
CA GLY A 305 -32.55 19.30 14.68
C GLY A 305 -32.94 20.68 14.15
N TYR A 306 -33.23 21.67 14.98
CA TYR A 306 -33.43 23.05 14.51
C TYR A 306 -32.10 23.79 14.37
N LEU A 307 -32.03 24.75 13.46
CA LEU A 307 -30.89 25.64 13.32
C LEU A 307 -30.73 26.47 14.61
N TRP A 308 -29.57 26.28 15.27
CA TRP A 308 -29.27 26.99 16.51
C TRP A 308 -28.37 28.21 16.27
N MET A 309 -27.37 28.08 15.35
CA MET A 309 -26.41 29.14 15.10
C MET A 309 -26.03 29.20 13.61
N GLU A 310 -25.88 30.42 13.11
CA GLU A 310 -25.30 30.75 11.81
C GLU A 310 -24.06 31.62 12.04
N VAL A 311 -22.91 31.26 11.48
CA VAL A 311 -21.63 31.95 11.68
C VAL A 311 -20.96 32.12 10.35
N ASN A 312 -20.46 33.33 10.08
CA ASN A 312 -19.61 33.55 8.90
C ASN A 312 -18.13 33.39 9.25
N PHE A 313 -17.41 32.75 8.36
CA PHE A 313 -15.95 32.55 8.44
C PHE A 313 -15.25 33.14 7.22
N LYS A 314 -14.05 33.64 7.46
CA LYS A 314 -13.07 34.01 6.44
C LYS A 314 -11.73 33.45 6.85
N ASP A 315 -11.18 32.54 6.06
CA ASP A 315 -9.87 31.90 6.30
C ASP A 315 -9.73 31.35 7.75
N ASP A 316 -10.71 30.53 8.20
CA ASP A 316 -10.86 29.97 9.56
C ASP A 316 -11.20 30.97 10.67
N VAL A 317 -11.20 32.27 10.41
CA VAL A 317 -11.53 33.29 11.39
C VAL A 317 -13.00 33.66 11.26
N LYS A 318 -13.73 33.75 12.40
CA LYS A 318 -15.11 34.28 12.40
C LYS A 318 -15.08 35.74 11.94
N ASN A 319 -15.84 36.05 10.89
CA ASN A 319 -15.87 37.40 10.33
C ASN A 319 -17.20 37.64 9.64
N GLY A 320 -17.88 38.73 9.97
CA GLY A 320 -19.21 39.07 9.44
C GLY A 320 -20.34 38.86 10.45
N ILE A 321 -21.54 38.59 9.95
CA ILE A 321 -22.73 38.45 10.80
C ILE A 321 -22.76 37.07 11.45
N MET A 322 -22.99 37.01 12.75
CA MET A 322 -23.31 35.81 13.51
C MET A 322 -24.74 35.91 14.06
N LYS A 323 -25.50 34.82 13.98
CA LYS A 323 -26.89 34.75 14.44
C LYS A 323 -27.13 33.54 15.32
N GLU A 324 -27.85 33.71 16.40
CA GLU A 324 -28.44 32.65 17.24
C GLU A 324 -29.93 32.60 17.09
N PHE A 325 -30.52 31.42 17.10
CA PHE A 325 -31.98 31.22 16.92
C PHE A 325 -32.58 30.47 18.09
N TYR A 326 -33.83 30.75 18.35
CA TYR A 326 -34.69 29.98 19.25
C TYR A 326 -35.10 28.64 18.60
N ASP A 327 -35.65 27.74 19.44
CA ASP A 327 -36.19 26.44 19.02
C ASP A 327 -37.38 26.52 18.06
N ASN A 328 -38.07 27.66 17.99
CA ASN A 328 -39.13 27.93 17.02
C ASN A 328 -38.67 28.59 15.71
N GLY A 329 -37.33 28.75 15.55
CA GLY A 329 -36.72 29.37 14.37
C GLY A 329 -36.64 30.89 14.40
N ALA A 330 -37.22 31.56 15.43
CA ALA A 330 -37.13 33.00 15.58
C ALA A 330 -35.67 33.42 15.91
N LEU A 331 -35.25 34.57 15.39
CA LEU A 331 -33.92 35.13 15.69
C LEU A 331 -33.89 35.48 17.19
N LYS A 332 -32.83 35.00 17.87
CA LYS A 332 -32.60 35.27 19.30
C LYS A 332 -31.60 36.39 19.48
N GLN A 333 -30.51 36.37 18.71
CA GLN A 333 -29.49 37.42 18.79
C GLN A 333 -28.71 37.48 17.47
N GLN A 334 -28.23 38.67 17.14
CA GLN A 334 -27.36 38.93 15.99
C GLN A 334 -26.19 39.82 16.42
N TRP A 335 -24.98 39.40 16.00
CA TRP A 335 -23.72 40.13 16.23
C TRP A 335 -23.04 40.47 14.93
N ILE A 336 -22.17 41.48 14.97
CA ILE A 336 -21.14 41.71 13.97
C ILE A 336 -19.81 41.26 14.57
N ILE A 337 -19.11 40.39 13.84
CA ILE A 337 -17.80 39.87 14.23
C ILE A 337 -16.77 40.41 13.24
N GLU A 338 -15.70 40.99 13.75
CA GLU A 338 -14.49 41.37 12.98
C GLU A 338 -13.28 40.71 13.64
N ASP A 339 -12.48 39.97 12.82
CA ASP A 339 -11.29 39.26 13.28
C ASP A 339 -11.51 38.40 14.54
N GLY A 340 -12.64 37.73 14.60
CA GLY A 340 -13.02 36.82 15.68
C GLY A 340 -13.63 37.46 16.92
N MET A 341 -13.73 38.79 16.98
CA MET A 341 -14.25 39.55 18.10
C MET A 341 -15.56 40.27 17.72
N GLU A 342 -16.49 40.42 18.69
CA GLU A 342 -17.64 41.26 18.52
C GLU A 342 -17.24 42.72 18.32
N ASN A 343 -17.68 43.33 17.22
CA ASN A 343 -17.35 44.69 16.89
C ASN A 343 -18.51 45.36 16.11
N GLY A 344 -19.12 46.37 16.69
CA GLY A 344 -20.29 47.03 16.10
C GLY A 344 -21.60 46.71 16.80
N PRO A 345 -22.73 47.01 16.13
CA PRO A 345 -24.08 46.84 16.72
C PRO A 345 -24.49 45.36 16.84
N SER A 346 -25.11 45.05 17.98
CA SER A 346 -25.74 43.75 18.28
C SER A 346 -27.20 43.97 18.69
N LYS A 347 -28.06 43.02 18.33
CA LYS A 347 -29.45 43.05 18.77
C LYS A 347 -29.86 41.69 19.30
N SER A 348 -30.56 41.68 20.42
CA SER A 348 -31.28 40.49 20.89
C SER A 348 -32.79 40.68 20.81
N TYR A 349 -33.48 39.57 20.76
CA TYR A 349 -34.92 39.56 20.53
C TYR A 349 -35.64 38.63 21.53
N TYR A 350 -36.86 38.94 21.85
CA TYR A 350 -37.78 38.02 22.51
C TYR A 350 -38.14 36.86 21.56
N LYS A 351 -38.57 35.72 22.10
CA LYS A 351 -38.97 34.56 21.30
C LYS A 351 -40.21 34.86 20.40
N SER A 352 -40.94 35.90 20.68
CA SER A 352 -42.06 36.43 19.87
C SER A 352 -41.61 37.36 18.74
N GLY A 353 -40.31 37.77 18.72
CA GLY A 353 -39.69 38.51 17.63
C GLY A 353 -39.43 40.00 17.92
N GLU A 354 -40.00 40.56 19.02
CA GLU A 354 -39.76 41.96 19.41
C GLU A 354 -38.32 42.14 19.87
N VAL A 355 -37.75 43.34 19.65
CA VAL A 355 -36.37 43.67 20.12
C VAL A 355 -36.36 43.66 21.64
N MET A 356 -35.37 42.99 22.22
CA MET A 356 -35.12 42.95 23.67
C MET A 356 -34.01 43.90 24.06
N THR A 357 -32.86 43.84 23.32
CA THR A 357 -31.74 44.76 23.53
C THR A 357 -31.15 45.24 22.20
N GLU A 358 -30.63 46.47 22.22
CA GLU A 358 -29.75 47.00 21.22
C GLU A 358 -28.43 47.40 21.92
N GLU A 359 -27.32 46.87 21.45
CA GLU A 359 -26.01 46.95 22.11
C GLU A 359 -24.94 47.35 21.09
N VAL A 360 -23.87 47.93 21.58
CA VAL A 360 -22.69 48.22 20.74
C VAL A 360 -21.46 47.64 21.41
N TYR A 361 -20.67 46.88 20.60
CA TYR A 361 -19.45 46.30 21.04
C TYR A 361 -18.25 46.94 20.33
N HIS A 362 -17.12 46.97 21.04
CA HIS A 362 -15.82 47.33 20.49
C HIS A 362 -14.77 46.34 21.02
N ASN A 363 -14.10 45.63 20.13
CA ASN A 363 -13.10 44.61 20.46
C ASN A 363 -13.61 43.62 21.55
N GLY A 364 -14.82 43.08 21.38
CA GLY A 364 -15.44 42.08 22.25
C GLY A 364 -16.01 42.64 23.58
N ARG A 365 -16.03 43.95 23.76
CA ARG A 365 -16.55 44.61 24.99
C ARG A 365 -17.67 45.55 24.66
N LEU A 366 -18.71 45.55 25.51
CA LEU A 366 -19.77 46.56 25.44
C LEU A 366 -19.15 47.98 25.54
N ASN A 367 -19.45 48.82 24.58
CA ASN A 367 -18.94 50.17 24.52
C ASN A 367 -19.93 51.10 23.84
N GLY A 368 -20.52 52.01 24.62
CA GLY A 368 -21.58 52.90 24.14
C GLY A 368 -22.93 52.70 24.88
N VAL A 369 -23.99 53.08 24.22
CA VAL A 369 -25.34 53.04 24.77
C VAL A 369 -25.99 51.68 24.48
N VAL A 370 -26.60 51.11 25.53
CA VAL A 370 -27.41 49.88 25.46
C VAL A 370 -28.86 50.24 25.76
N HIS A 371 -29.74 49.96 24.82
CA HIS A 371 -31.17 50.07 24.99
C HIS A 371 -31.78 48.75 25.39
N LEU A 372 -32.61 48.75 26.43
CA LEU A 372 -33.40 47.58 26.87
C LEU A 372 -34.88 47.91 26.72
N TYR A 373 -35.61 46.99 26.07
CA TYR A 373 -37.03 47.15 25.79
C TYR A 373 -37.87 46.10 26.53
N HIS A 374 -39.10 46.50 26.92
CA HIS A 374 -40.14 45.58 27.33
C HIS A 374 -40.66 44.80 26.13
N LYS A 375 -41.31 43.67 26.39
CA LYS A 375 -41.97 42.87 25.34
C LYS A 375 -43.05 43.63 24.57
N SER A 376 -43.64 44.70 25.20
CA SER A 376 -44.55 45.64 24.54
C SER A 376 -43.89 46.51 23.47
N GLY A 377 -42.54 46.54 23.41
CA GLY A 377 -41.75 47.43 22.57
C GLY A 377 -41.36 48.73 23.22
N ASP A 378 -41.90 49.03 24.42
CA ASP A 378 -41.58 50.24 25.15
C ASP A 378 -40.15 50.17 25.70
N LEU A 379 -39.41 51.29 25.66
CA LEU A 379 -38.04 51.42 26.22
C LEU A 379 -38.13 51.29 27.76
N ALA A 380 -37.38 50.34 28.32
CA ALA A 380 -37.35 50.07 29.76
C ALA A 380 -36.18 50.84 30.41
N TYR A 381 -34.98 50.68 29.86
CA TYR A 381 -33.75 51.26 30.40
C TYR A 381 -32.79 51.66 29.27
N ILE A 382 -31.98 52.69 29.58
CA ILE A 382 -30.80 53.07 28.81
C ILE A 382 -29.59 52.89 29.73
N ASP A 383 -28.71 52.00 29.41
CA ASP A 383 -27.45 51.77 30.08
C ASP A 383 -26.30 52.33 29.23
N THR A 384 -25.28 52.94 29.85
CA THR A 384 -24.09 53.40 29.17
C THR A 384 -22.90 52.58 29.65
N TYR A 385 -22.08 52.09 28.71
CA TYR A 385 -20.90 51.27 28.95
C TYR A 385 -19.67 51.89 28.34
N GLN A 386 -18.50 51.71 28.98
CA GLN A 386 -17.19 51.98 28.45
C GLN A 386 -16.25 50.77 28.75
N ASP A 387 -15.67 50.21 27.74
CA ASP A 387 -14.77 49.04 27.84
C ASP A 387 -15.36 47.85 28.68
N GLY A 388 -16.66 47.63 28.58
CA GLY A 388 -17.38 46.56 29.31
C GLY A 388 -17.83 46.99 30.73
N VAL A 389 -17.44 48.17 31.19
CA VAL A 389 -17.85 48.70 32.52
C VAL A 389 -19.12 49.56 32.37
N LYS A 390 -20.13 49.24 33.14
CA LYS A 390 -21.37 50.06 33.19
C LYS A 390 -21.13 51.35 33.94
N LEU A 391 -21.37 52.47 33.28
CA LEU A 391 -21.16 53.81 33.84
C LEU A 391 -22.47 54.39 34.43
N SER A 392 -23.63 54.16 33.77
CA SER A 392 -24.87 54.75 34.19
C SER A 392 -26.07 53.89 33.77
N ARG A 393 -27.22 54.08 34.43
CA ARG A 393 -28.55 53.60 34.02
C ARG A 393 -29.55 54.77 34.14
N GLN A 394 -30.33 54.93 33.09
CA GLN A 394 -31.47 55.85 33.07
C GLN A 394 -32.73 55.01 32.87
N THR A 395 -33.78 55.27 33.66
CA THR A 395 -35.11 54.71 33.46
C THR A 395 -35.88 55.57 32.46
N SER A 396 -36.64 54.94 31.55
CA SER A 396 -37.56 55.70 30.73
C SER A 396 -38.65 56.29 31.67
N SER A 397 -38.67 57.59 31.78
CA SER A 397 -39.83 58.25 32.40
C SER A 397 -41.02 58.06 31.46
N LYS A 398 -42.09 57.45 31.94
CA LYS A 398 -43.42 57.41 31.26
C LYS A 398 -43.93 58.81 31.03
#